data_80d944c5fbd1a37c3da3c909fbc6585c
#
_entry.id   80d944c5fbd1a37c3da3c909fbc6585c
#
_cell.length_a   1.000
_cell.length_b   1.000
_cell.length_c   1.000
_cell.angle_alpha   90.00
_cell.angle_beta   90.00
_cell.angle_gamma   90.00
#
_symmetry.space_group_name_H-M   'P 1'
#
loop_
_entity.id
_entity.type
_entity.pdbx_description
1 polymer ?
#
loop_
_entity_poly.entity_id
_entity_poly.type
_entity_poly.pdbx_seq_one_letter_code
_entity_poly.pdbx_strand_id
1 'polypeptide(L)'
;MGLLFAPTLLSADSIETKKITTKEESNMNTRKLGKLEVSALGLGCMNMTGNYNAPADKQQCIKTIRTAFENGVTFFDTAEVYGPYINEELVGEALQPFRDKVKIATKFGFAIDGTIARNSHPAHIKKVVEESLKRLRTDHIDLYYQHRIDPNVPVEDVAGAVKELIAEGKVLHFGLSEASVKSIRRAHAVQPVSAVQTEYSLWTRNVELNGVLETCEELGIGFVPWAPVGEGFLTGAFDTTTKFDEKNDFRAGFPRFSKQFLPLNMPIIEWIKAYAAKKGTTPSQIALAWLLAKSPNIVPIPGTRSEIHLLENLGALNFQLTKTEVQEIETSLSKCPVYGDRMGEAHMSQIDYTI
;
A
#
# COMPACT_ATOMS: atom_id res chain seq x y z
N MET A 1 -84.17 -7.91 -19.80
CA MET A 1 -83.66 -7.02 -18.76
C MET A 1 -82.20 -7.35 -18.56
N GLY A 2 -81.31 -6.73 -19.35
CA GLY A 2 -79.87 -6.95 -19.33
C GLY A 2 -79.19 -5.66 -18.92
N LEU A 3 -78.40 -5.70 -17.86
CA LEU A 3 -77.55 -4.62 -17.39
C LEU A 3 -76.15 -4.76 -17.97
N LEU A 4 -75.81 -3.81 -18.78
CA LEU A 4 -74.47 -3.61 -19.32
C LEU A 4 -73.60 -2.95 -18.23
N PHE A 5 -72.47 -3.58 -17.86
CA PHE A 5 -71.35 -2.95 -17.10
C PHE A 5 -70.32 -2.48 -18.07
N ALA A 6 -70.02 -1.18 -18.07
CA ALA A 6 -68.87 -0.57 -18.76
C ALA A 6 -67.62 -0.73 -17.94
N PRO A 7 -66.47 -0.93 -18.57
CA PRO A 7 -65.18 -0.95 -17.85
C PRO A 7 -64.64 0.46 -17.65
N THR A 8 -64.28 0.79 -16.41
CA THR A 8 -63.62 2.01 -16.00
C THR A 8 -62.16 1.96 -16.41
N LEU A 9 -61.71 2.90 -17.22
CA LEU A 9 -60.32 3.14 -17.54
C LEU A 9 -59.60 3.73 -16.31
N LEU A 10 -58.65 2.99 -15.77
CA LEU A 10 -57.65 3.49 -14.81
C LEU A 10 -56.57 4.28 -15.58
N SER A 11 -56.41 5.53 -15.21
CA SER A 11 -55.41 6.44 -15.69
C SER A 11 -53.98 5.93 -15.31
N ALA A 12 -53.09 5.96 -16.28
CA ALA A 12 -51.65 5.72 -16.06
C ALA A 12 -51.06 6.91 -15.30
N ASP A 13 -50.78 6.72 -14.02
CA ASP A 13 -50.00 7.65 -13.24
C ASP A 13 -48.51 7.59 -13.72
N SER A 14 -48.04 8.74 -14.08
CA SER A 14 -46.65 9.02 -14.49
C SER A 14 -45.69 8.62 -13.39
N ILE A 15 -44.84 7.63 -13.68
CA ILE A 15 -43.64 7.32 -12.87
C ILE A 15 -42.66 8.49 -13.09
N GLU A 16 -42.63 9.41 -12.14
CA GLU A 16 -41.52 10.39 -12.04
C GLU A 16 -40.22 9.64 -11.83
N THR A 17 -39.39 9.62 -12.87
CA THR A 17 -37.96 9.25 -12.75
C THR A 17 -37.28 10.28 -11.88
N LYS A 18 -37.11 9.98 -10.59
CA LYS A 18 -36.20 10.72 -9.74
C LYS A 18 -34.80 10.64 -10.39
N LYS A 19 -34.37 11.76 -10.96
CA LYS A 19 -32.97 12.01 -11.30
C LYS A 19 -32.16 11.78 -10.03
N ILE A 20 -31.30 10.76 -10.04
CA ILE A 20 -30.28 10.56 -9.03
C ILE A 20 -29.36 11.78 -9.13
N THR A 21 -29.53 12.69 -8.19
CA THR A 21 -28.71 13.87 -8.02
C THR A 21 -27.29 13.46 -7.64
N THR A 22 -26.34 13.99 -8.40
CA THR A 22 -24.95 14.32 -8.05
C THR A 22 -24.30 13.42 -6.98
N LYS A 23 -23.35 12.58 -7.43
CA LYS A 23 -22.35 11.91 -6.60
C LYS A 23 -21.81 12.96 -5.63
N GLU A 24 -22.13 12.88 -4.35
CA GLU A 24 -21.37 13.58 -3.31
C GLU A 24 -19.91 13.17 -3.52
N GLU A 25 -19.02 14.14 -3.62
CA GLU A 25 -17.60 13.87 -3.64
C GLU A 25 -17.30 13.02 -2.39
N SER A 26 -16.84 11.80 -2.58
CA SER A 26 -16.51 10.90 -1.48
C SER A 26 -15.34 11.53 -0.73
N ASN A 27 -15.64 12.24 0.34
CA ASN A 27 -14.65 12.95 1.15
C ASN A 27 -13.96 11.91 2.04
N MET A 28 -13.03 11.15 1.45
CA MET A 28 -12.18 10.23 2.21
C MET A 28 -11.37 11.03 3.22
N ASN A 29 -11.34 10.60 4.49
CA ASN A 29 -10.50 11.22 5.50
C ASN A 29 -9.05 11.25 5.03
N THR A 30 -8.37 12.39 5.25
CA THR A 30 -6.95 12.56 4.94
C THR A 30 -6.07 12.26 6.14
N ARG A 31 -4.82 11.91 5.88
CA ARG A 31 -3.75 11.71 6.86
C ARG A 31 -2.48 12.42 6.39
N LYS A 32 -1.52 12.58 7.29
CA LYS A 32 -0.27 13.27 6.98
C LYS A 32 0.93 12.33 7.02
N LEU A 33 1.74 12.40 5.97
CA LEU A 33 3.07 11.83 5.91
C LEU A 33 4.08 12.99 6.02
N GLY A 34 4.48 13.32 7.25
CA GLY A 34 5.16 14.58 7.52
C GLY A 34 4.28 15.79 7.13
N LYS A 35 4.70 16.53 6.09
CA LYS A 35 3.93 17.67 5.54
C LYS A 35 3.03 17.27 4.35
N LEU A 36 3.18 16.08 3.81
CA LEU A 36 2.40 15.60 2.67
C LEU A 36 1.04 15.10 3.16
N GLU A 37 -0.04 15.71 2.67
CA GLU A 37 -1.40 15.25 2.93
C GLU A 37 -1.85 14.25 1.86
N VAL A 38 -2.39 13.13 2.29
CA VAL A 38 -2.82 12.02 1.44
C VAL A 38 -4.13 11.40 1.96
N SER A 39 -4.82 10.62 1.13
CA SER A 39 -5.95 9.80 1.59
C SER A 39 -5.54 8.82 2.70
N ALA A 40 -6.44 8.48 3.60
CA ALA A 40 -6.17 7.61 4.76
C ALA A 40 -5.74 6.18 4.36
N LEU A 41 -6.14 5.72 3.17
CA LEU A 41 -5.62 4.54 2.48
C LEU A 41 -5.04 4.96 1.14
N GLY A 42 -3.86 4.44 0.79
CA GLY A 42 -3.30 4.53 -0.56
C GLY A 42 -3.54 3.25 -1.36
N LEU A 43 -3.08 3.22 -2.61
CA LEU A 43 -3.07 2.05 -3.46
C LEU A 43 -1.63 1.66 -3.83
N GLY A 44 -1.19 0.46 -3.41
CA GLY A 44 0.04 -0.16 -3.88
C GLY A 44 -0.15 -0.74 -5.29
N CYS A 45 0.69 -0.33 -6.25
CA CYS A 45 0.54 -0.73 -7.65
C CYS A 45 1.45 -1.90 -8.06
N MET A 46 2.34 -2.39 -7.19
CA MET A 46 3.37 -3.39 -7.50
C MET A 46 2.81 -4.64 -8.21
N ASN A 47 1.75 -5.22 -7.69
CA ASN A 47 1.20 -6.48 -8.19
C ASN A 47 0.45 -6.38 -9.53
N MET A 48 0.31 -5.19 -10.08
CA MET A 48 -0.33 -4.97 -11.40
C MET A 48 0.57 -5.44 -12.55
N THR A 49 1.90 -5.40 -12.34
CA THR A 49 2.89 -5.76 -13.37
C THR A 49 3.71 -7.00 -13.01
N GLY A 50 3.25 -7.83 -12.07
CA GLY A 50 3.90 -9.07 -11.66
C GLY A 50 4.05 -9.22 -10.15
N ASN A 51 5.04 -9.96 -9.72
CA ASN A 51 5.47 -10.25 -8.35
C ASN A 51 4.53 -11.22 -7.59
N TYR A 52 3.22 -11.07 -7.72
CA TYR A 52 2.21 -12.02 -7.22
C TYR A 52 1.41 -12.55 -8.42
N ASN A 53 1.86 -13.66 -9.01
CA ASN A 53 1.43 -14.21 -10.28
C ASN A 53 1.86 -13.36 -11.52
N ALA A 54 1.50 -13.83 -12.73
CA ALA A 54 1.76 -13.11 -13.97
C ALA A 54 1.17 -11.69 -13.96
N PRO A 55 1.74 -10.76 -14.76
CA PRO A 55 1.17 -9.42 -14.93
C PRO A 55 -0.31 -9.47 -15.26
N ALA A 56 -1.07 -8.54 -14.72
CA ALA A 56 -2.49 -8.40 -15.03
C ALA A 56 -2.71 -7.69 -16.36
N ASP A 57 -3.92 -7.77 -16.89
CA ASP A 57 -4.32 -6.98 -18.07
C ASP A 57 -4.16 -5.48 -17.78
N LYS A 58 -3.51 -4.78 -18.71
CA LYS A 58 -3.19 -3.34 -18.56
C LYS A 58 -4.44 -2.48 -18.38
N GLN A 59 -5.49 -2.75 -19.18
CA GLN A 59 -6.73 -1.95 -19.13
C GLN A 59 -7.48 -2.19 -17.83
N GLN A 60 -7.48 -3.43 -17.33
CA GLN A 60 -8.01 -3.75 -16.02
C GLN A 60 -7.27 -2.99 -14.91
N CYS A 61 -5.93 -2.92 -14.97
CA CYS A 61 -5.13 -2.18 -14.00
C CYS A 61 -5.43 -0.67 -14.05
N ILE A 62 -5.48 -0.06 -15.25
CA ILE A 62 -5.85 1.34 -15.43
C ILE A 62 -7.23 1.60 -14.84
N LYS A 63 -8.20 0.73 -15.10
CA LYS A 63 -9.54 0.83 -14.55
C LYS A 63 -9.52 0.78 -13.02
N THR A 64 -8.79 -0.17 -12.43
CA THR A 64 -8.66 -0.29 -10.96
C THR A 64 -8.06 0.97 -10.34
N ILE A 65 -7.00 1.55 -10.93
CA ILE A 65 -6.39 2.82 -10.47
C ILE A 65 -7.40 3.97 -10.54
N ARG A 66 -8.14 4.09 -11.63
CA ARG A 66 -9.15 5.15 -11.81
C ARG A 66 -10.33 4.96 -10.86
N THR A 67 -10.81 3.74 -10.67
CA THR A 67 -11.82 3.41 -9.66
C THR A 67 -11.36 3.79 -8.25
N ALA A 68 -10.07 3.59 -7.92
CA ALA A 68 -9.52 4.02 -6.63
C ALA A 68 -9.63 5.55 -6.47
N PHE A 69 -9.21 6.32 -7.47
CA PHE A 69 -9.35 7.78 -7.47
C PHE A 69 -10.81 8.22 -7.35
N GLU A 70 -11.71 7.63 -8.13
CA GLU A 70 -13.15 7.92 -8.08
C GLU A 70 -13.80 7.63 -6.71
N ASN A 71 -13.17 6.76 -5.90
CA ASN A 71 -13.57 6.47 -4.53
C ASN A 71 -12.73 7.20 -3.47
N GLY A 72 -12.02 8.27 -3.85
CA GLY A 72 -11.34 9.19 -2.96
C GLY A 72 -9.90 8.83 -2.61
N VAL A 73 -9.29 7.79 -3.20
CA VAL A 73 -7.87 7.51 -3.03
C VAL A 73 -7.06 8.57 -3.77
N THR A 74 -6.18 9.24 -3.05
CA THR A 74 -5.29 10.25 -3.61
C THR A 74 -3.81 9.85 -3.56
N PHE A 75 -3.45 8.74 -2.94
CA PHE A 75 -2.09 8.27 -2.75
C PHE A 75 -1.83 6.97 -3.50
N PHE A 76 -0.89 6.99 -4.45
CA PHE A 76 -0.55 5.86 -5.33
C PHE A 76 0.94 5.55 -5.21
N ASP A 77 1.29 4.30 -4.92
CA ASP A 77 2.66 3.85 -4.69
C ASP A 77 3.14 2.92 -5.80
N THR A 78 4.25 3.28 -6.42
CA THR A 78 4.96 2.50 -7.44
C THR A 78 6.47 2.45 -7.16
N ALA A 79 7.28 1.94 -8.08
CA ALA A 79 8.74 1.99 -8.08
C ALA A 79 9.30 1.69 -9.47
N GLU A 80 10.52 2.22 -9.77
CA GLU A 80 11.22 1.94 -11.03
C GLU A 80 11.46 0.45 -11.27
N VAL A 81 11.71 -0.32 -10.19
CA VAL A 81 12.02 -1.75 -10.25
C VAL A 81 10.77 -2.62 -10.53
N TYR A 82 9.57 -2.06 -10.41
CA TYR A 82 8.35 -2.84 -10.62
C TYR A 82 8.10 -3.10 -12.11
N GLY A 83 8.21 -4.38 -12.50
CA GLY A 83 7.99 -4.87 -13.82
C GLY A 83 9.05 -4.72 -14.91
N PRO A 84 10.37 -4.42 -14.73
CA PRO A 84 10.93 -3.13 -14.37
C PRO A 84 10.42 -2.00 -15.30
N TYR A 85 10.27 -0.81 -14.78
CA TYR A 85 9.82 0.42 -15.45
C TYR A 85 8.34 0.46 -15.88
N ILE A 86 7.78 -0.66 -16.37
CA ILE A 86 6.43 -0.71 -16.95
C ILE A 86 5.32 -0.37 -15.94
N ASN A 87 5.59 -0.51 -14.63
CA ASN A 87 4.64 -0.11 -13.59
C ASN A 87 4.50 1.41 -13.50
N GLU A 88 5.61 2.15 -13.57
CA GLU A 88 5.55 3.62 -13.61
C GLU A 88 4.85 4.13 -14.89
N GLU A 89 5.07 3.48 -16.05
CA GLU A 89 4.36 3.80 -17.29
C GLU A 89 2.85 3.57 -17.15
N LEU A 90 2.45 2.45 -16.53
CA LEU A 90 1.05 2.12 -16.24
C LEU A 90 0.41 3.16 -15.31
N VAL A 91 1.07 3.48 -14.21
CA VAL A 91 0.59 4.47 -13.22
C VAL A 91 0.50 5.85 -13.84
N GLY A 92 1.53 6.27 -14.59
CA GLY A 92 1.56 7.55 -15.31
C GLY A 92 0.40 7.69 -16.29
N GLU A 93 0.13 6.66 -17.10
CA GLU A 93 -1.00 6.65 -18.05
C GLU A 93 -2.36 6.69 -17.33
N ALA A 94 -2.50 5.94 -16.26
CA ALA A 94 -3.76 5.88 -15.51
C ALA A 94 -4.10 7.21 -14.83
N LEU A 95 -3.09 7.88 -14.24
CA LEU A 95 -3.27 9.07 -13.41
C LEU A 95 -3.14 10.39 -14.18
N GLN A 96 -2.63 10.40 -15.42
CA GLN A 96 -2.43 11.60 -16.22
C GLN A 96 -3.67 12.52 -16.27
N PRO A 97 -4.93 12.03 -16.41
CA PRO A 97 -6.10 12.90 -16.49
C PRO A 97 -6.41 13.71 -15.23
N PHE A 98 -5.85 13.32 -14.08
CA PHE A 98 -6.11 13.95 -12.79
C PHE A 98 -4.84 14.07 -11.91
N ARG A 99 -3.69 14.23 -12.59
CA ARG A 99 -2.37 14.29 -11.93
C ARG A 99 -2.31 15.29 -10.77
N ASP A 100 -2.89 16.46 -10.95
CA ASP A 100 -2.88 17.54 -9.95
C ASP A 100 -3.72 17.23 -8.69
N LYS A 101 -4.58 16.20 -8.76
CA LYS A 101 -5.47 15.79 -7.66
C LYS A 101 -4.95 14.62 -6.87
N VAL A 102 -3.81 14.05 -7.26
CA VAL A 102 -3.23 12.85 -6.64
C VAL A 102 -1.80 13.05 -6.20
N LYS A 103 -1.32 12.16 -5.35
CA LYS A 103 0.04 12.07 -4.86
C LYS A 103 0.66 10.76 -5.32
N ILE A 104 1.75 10.87 -6.06
CA ILE A 104 2.49 9.71 -6.58
C ILE A 104 3.75 9.52 -5.77
N ALA A 105 3.90 8.34 -5.18
CA ALA A 105 5.15 7.87 -4.60
C ALA A 105 5.82 6.91 -5.57
N THR A 106 7.12 7.12 -5.82
CA THR A 106 7.97 6.14 -6.50
C THR A 106 9.30 5.98 -5.78
N LYS A 107 10.12 5.02 -6.20
CA LYS A 107 11.31 4.60 -5.46
C LYS A 107 12.49 4.40 -6.40
N PHE A 108 13.69 4.74 -5.91
CA PHE A 108 15.01 4.51 -6.53
C PHE A 108 15.86 3.61 -5.66
N GLY A 109 17.00 3.19 -6.19
CA GLY A 109 18.08 2.60 -5.40
C GLY A 109 18.39 1.15 -5.70
N PHE A 110 17.74 0.55 -6.70
CA PHE A 110 18.16 -0.73 -7.25
C PHE A 110 19.00 -0.55 -8.54
N ALA A 111 19.97 -1.43 -8.73
CA ALA A 111 20.60 -1.61 -10.04
C ALA A 111 19.68 -2.51 -10.89
N ILE A 112 19.06 -1.94 -11.92
CA ILE A 112 18.15 -2.69 -12.80
C ILE A 112 18.95 -3.21 -14.00
N ASP A 113 19.85 -4.13 -13.71
CA ASP A 113 20.78 -4.75 -14.66
C ASP A 113 20.75 -6.30 -14.61
N GLY A 114 19.72 -6.85 -13.99
CA GLY A 114 19.56 -8.29 -13.75
C GLY A 114 20.24 -8.79 -12.48
N THR A 115 20.93 -7.93 -11.74
CA THR A 115 21.40 -8.22 -10.38
C THR A 115 20.37 -7.73 -9.34
N ILE A 116 20.53 -8.16 -8.09
CA ILE A 116 19.76 -7.62 -6.95
C ILE A 116 20.59 -6.58 -6.18
N ALA A 117 21.56 -5.98 -6.84
CA ALA A 117 22.44 -4.98 -6.26
C ALA A 117 21.70 -3.66 -6.02
N ARG A 118 22.18 -2.90 -5.05
CA ARG A 118 21.70 -1.56 -4.75
C ARG A 118 22.61 -0.53 -5.41
N ASN A 119 22.03 0.57 -5.85
CA ASN A 119 22.76 1.70 -6.40
C ASN A 119 22.08 3.01 -5.97
N SER A 120 22.57 3.59 -4.88
CA SER A 120 22.10 4.87 -4.37
C SER A 120 23.14 5.99 -4.55
N HIS A 121 24.07 5.87 -5.50
CA HIS A 121 24.99 6.96 -5.82
C HIS A 121 24.24 8.21 -6.30
N PRO A 122 24.61 9.43 -5.83
CA PRO A 122 23.95 10.68 -6.20
C PRO A 122 23.73 10.86 -7.70
N ALA A 123 24.74 10.54 -8.53
CA ALA A 123 24.61 10.64 -9.99
C ALA A 123 23.56 9.67 -10.56
N HIS A 124 23.41 8.46 -9.97
CA HIS A 124 22.37 7.51 -10.35
C HIS A 124 20.99 7.99 -9.93
N ILE A 125 20.85 8.49 -8.71
CA ILE A 125 19.56 9.05 -8.20
C ILE A 125 19.05 10.14 -9.13
N LYS A 126 19.93 11.08 -9.55
CA LYS A 126 19.59 12.17 -10.49
C LYS A 126 19.19 11.65 -11.87
N LYS A 127 19.80 10.58 -12.36
CA LYS A 127 19.40 9.95 -13.62
C LYS A 127 18.04 9.27 -13.49
N VAL A 128 17.83 8.51 -12.43
CA VAL A 128 16.60 7.76 -12.21
C VAL A 128 15.38 8.68 -12.10
N VAL A 129 15.48 9.82 -11.41
CA VAL A 129 14.36 10.76 -11.28
C VAL A 129 13.90 11.29 -12.64
N GLU A 130 14.84 11.64 -13.54
CA GLU A 130 14.50 12.12 -14.88
C GLU A 130 13.74 11.06 -15.71
N GLU A 131 14.16 9.80 -15.60
CA GLU A 131 13.49 8.70 -16.28
C GLU A 131 12.13 8.37 -15.66
N SER A 132 12.01 8.43 -14.33
CA SER A 132 10.73 8.23 -13.62
C SER A 132 9.72 9.32 -13.96
N LEU A 133 10.14 10.60 -14.04
CA LEU A 133 9.27 11.71 -14.46
C LEU A 133 8.68 11.48 -15.85
N LYS A 134 9.50 11.00 -16.81
CA LYS A 134 9.03 10.65 -18.16
C LYS A 134 7.99 9.52 -18.14
N ARG A 135 8.29 8.41 -17.44
CA ARG A 135 7.39 7.26 -17.33
C ARG A 135 6.08 7.62 -16.64
N LEU A 136 6.16 8.41 -15.58
CA LEU A 136 4.99 8.88 -14.82
C LEU A 136 4.23 10.03 -15.52
N ARG A 137 4.77 10.57 -16.63
CA ARG A 137 4.16 11.66 -17.42
C ARG A 137 3.85 12.90 -16.56
N THR A 138 4.81 13.32 -15.76
CA THR A 138 4.67 14.41 -14.80
C THR A 138 5.97 15.20 -14.69
N ASP A 139 5.90 16.43 -14.20
CA ASP A 139 7.04 17.30 -13.95
C ASP A 139 7.60 17.19 -12.53
N HIS A 140 6.88 16.53 -11.62
CA HIS A 140 7.32 16.32 -10.24
C HIS A 140 6.85 14.98 -9.67
N ILE A 141 7.59 14.46 -8.67
CA ILE A 141 7.25 13.30 -7.84
C ILE A 141 6.87 13.81 -6.46
N ASP A 142 5.66 13.45 -5.97
CA ASP A 142 5.20 13.91 -4.66
C ASP A 142 6.00 13.32 -3.50
N LEU A 143 6.38 12.03 -3.58
CA LEU A 143 7.18 11.35 -2.56
C LEU A 143 8.17 10.38 -3.20
N TYR A 144 9.47 10.61 -2.96
CA TYR A 144 10.54 9.83 -3.57
C TYR A 144 11.29 9.05 -2.50
N TYR A 145 11.20 7.71 -2.57
CA TYR A 145 11.82 6.83 -1.59
C TYR A 145 13.16 6.28 -2.03
N GLN A 146 14.14 6.22 -1.11
CA GLN A 146 15.19 5.22 -1.22
C GLN A 146 14.58 3.84 -0.91
N HIS A 147 14.53 2.95 -1.92
CA HIS A 147 13.80 1.67 -1.83
C HIS A 147 14.43 0.70 -0.82
N ARG A 148 15.78 0.67 -0.78
CA ARG A 148 16.59 -0.06 0.22
C ARG A 148 17.84 0.74 0.50
N ILE A 149 18.28 0.71 1.75
CA ILE A 149 19.53 1.38 2.13
C ILE A 149 20.72 0.70 1.44
N ASP A 150 21.51 1.47 0.71
CA ASP A 150 22.72 1.00 0.06
C ASP A 150 23.88 1.05 1.06
N PRO A 151 24.48 -0.09 1.44
CA PRO A 151 25.56 -0.12 2.43
C PRO A 151 26.87 0.53 1.92
N ASN A 152 26.97 0.77 0.61
CA ASN A 152 28.17 1.35 -0.02
C ASN A 152 28.09 2.87 -0.16
N VAL A 153 26.91 3.48 0.12
CA VAL A 153 26.72 4.92 -0.02
C VAL A 153 26.16 5.46 1.30
N PRO A 154 26.84 6.43 1.95
CA PRO A 154 26.33 7.07 3.15
C PRO A 154 24.90 7.61 2.92
N VAL A 155 24.02 7.34 3.84
CA VAL A 155 22.61 7.78 3.73
C VAL A 155 22.49 9.31 3.70
N GLU A 156 23.48 10.02 4.25
CA GLU A 156 23.59 11.48 4.18
C GLU A 156 23.82 11.97 2.75
N ASP A 157 24.64 11.26 1.95
CA ASP A 157 24.89 11.61 0.55
C ASP A 157 23.64 11.38 -0.29
N VAL A 158 22.89 10.31 0.01
CA VAL A 158 21.60 10.03 -0.59
C VAL A 158 20.59 11.14 -0.25
N ALA A 159 20.49 11.51 1.03
CA ALA A 159 19.61 12.58 1.49
C ALA A 159 20.01 13.94 0.89
N GLY A 160 21.31 14.19 0.74
CA GLY A 160 21.87 15.38 0.05
C GLY A 160 21.43 15.46 -1.41
N ALA A 161 21.54 14.35 -2.15
CA ALA A 161 21.10 14.29 -3.55
C ALA A 161 19.59 14.54 -3.70
N VAL A 162 18.77 13.96 -2.82
CA VAL A 162 17.32 14.21 -2.86
C VAL A 162 16.98 15.64 -2.45
N LYS A 163 17.73 16.24 -1.52
CA LYS A 163 17.58 17.67 -1.15
C LYS A 163 17.80 18.59 -2.35
N GLU A 164 18.79 18.30 -3.21
CA GLU A 164 19.01 19.05 -4.45
C GLU A 164 17.80 18.90 -5.41
N LEU A 165 17.29 17.67 -5.59
CA LEU A 165 16.10 17.43 -6.42
C LEU A 165 14.83 18.13 -5.88
N ILE A 166 14.73 18.28 -4.57
CA ILE A 166 13.65 19.06 -3.93
C ILE A 166 13.83 20.55 -4.24
N ALA A 167 15.06 21.07 -4.17
CA ALA A 167 15.35 22.45 -4.52
C ALA A 167 15.09 22.75 -6.00
N GLU A 168 15.27 21.75 -6.89
CA GLU A 168 14.94 21.83 -8.31
C GLU A 168 13.42 21.70 -8.59
N GLY A 169 12.61 21.35 -7.60
CA GLY A 169 11.16 21.12 -7.74
C GLY A 169 10.78 19.79 -8.41
N LYS A 170 11.73 18.90 -8.69
CA LYS A 170 11.49 17.58 -9.31
C LYS A 170 10.93 16.57 -8.32
N VAL A 171 11.21 16.75 -7.04
CA VAL A 171 10.74 15.95 -5.91
C VAL A 171 10.15 16.90 -4.88
N LEU A 172 9.02 16.53 -4.26
CA LEU A 172 8.43 17.37 -3.22
C LEU A 172 8.73 16.88 -1.81
N HIS A 173 8.81 15.57 -1.62
CA HIS A 173 9.06 14.93 -0.31
C HIS A 173 10.00 13.75 -0.44
N PHE A 174 10.82 13.54 0.61
CA PHE A 174 11.76 12.43 0.72
C PHE A 174 11.22 11.33 1.64
N GLY A 175 11.46 10.07 1.28
CA GLY A 175 11.13 8.91 2.08
C GLY A 175 12.22 7.85 2.11
N LEU A 176 12.13 6.94 3.08
CA LEU A 176 13.00 5.77 3.21
C LEU A 176 12.17 4.50 3.29
N SER A 177 12.68 3.38 2.76
CA SER A 177 12.00 2.08 2.88
C SER A 177 12.92 1.04 3.52
N GLU A 178 12.38 0.27 4.49
CA GLU A 178 13.08 -0.76 5.25
C GLU A 178 14.38 -0.24 5.92
N ALA A 179 14.34 0.99 6.42
CA ALA A 179 15.47 1.66 7.05
C ALA A 179 15.47 1.46 8.56
N SER A 180 16.67 1.34 9.15
CA SER A 180 16.89 1.30 10.60
C SER A 180 16.70 2.68 11.23
N VAL A 181 16.50 2.71 12.54
CA VAL A 181 16.43 3.95 13.36
C VAL A 181 17.64 4.85 13.09
N LYS A 182 18.84 4.27 13.04
CA LYS A 182 20.08 5.01 12.79
C LYS A 182 20.09 5.68 11.42
N SER A 183 19.73 4.95 10.37
CA SER A 183 19.66 5.50 9.01
C SER A 183 18.58 6.57 8.88
N ILE A 184 17.40 6.37 9.51
CA ILE A 184 16.32 7.35 9.52
C ILE A 184 16.79 8.66 10.14
N ARG A 185 17.41 8.64 11.32
CA ARG A 185 17.88 9.83 12.03
C ARG A 185 18.97 10.56 11.25
N ARG A 186 19.94 9.83 10.68
CA ARG A 186 21.03 10.39 9.89
C ARG A 186 20.53 11.07 8.61
N ALA A 187 19.65 10.42 7.86
CA ALA A 187 19.04 11.01 6.67
C ALA A 187 18.18 12.23 7.00
N HIS A 188 17.35 12.13 8.07
CA HIS A 188 16.46 13.21 8.50
C HIS A 188 17.21 14.48 8.91
N ALA A 189 18.41 14.35 9.47
CA ALA A 189 19.27 15.48 9.84
C ALA A 189 19.78 16.29 8.62
N VAL A 190 19.88 15.67 7.43
CA VAL A 190 20.33 16.33 6.19
C VAL A 190 19.14 16.87 5.39
N GLN A 191 18.12 16.05 5.22
CA GLN A 191 16.88 16.37 4.53
C GLN A 191 15.72 15.75 5.31
N PRO A 192 14.72 16.53 5.76
CA PRO A 192 13.56 15.99 6.45
C PRO A 192 12.94 14.82 5.69
N VAL A 193 12.85 13.66 6.36
CA VAL A 193 12.16 12.47 5.86
C VAL A 193 10.67 12.67 6.16
N SER A 194 9.83 12.57 5.15
CA SER A 194 8.37 12.73 5.27
C SER A 194 7.67 11.41 5.56
N ALA A 195 8.20 10.29 5.06
CA ALA A 195 7.61 8.98 5.26
C ALA A 195 8.67 7.87 5.37
N VAL A 196 8.38 6.87 6.20
CA VAL A 196 9.09 5.59 6.23
C VAL A 196 8.12 4.50 5.78
N GLN A 197 8.53 3.70 4.80
CA GLN A 197 7.74 2.58 4.28
C GLN A 197 8.37 1.26 4.70
N THR A 198 7.67 0.48 5.54
CA THR A 198 8.15 -0.82 6.03
C THR A 198 6.98 -1.80 6.12
N GLU A 199 7.24 -3.11 6.00
CA GLU A 199 6.22 -4.13 6.18
C GLU A 199 5.60 -4.03 7.56
N TYR A 200 4.27 -3.88 7.61
CA TYR A 200 3.53 -3.84 8.86
C TYR A 200 2.09 -4.33 8.69
N SER A 201 1.72 -5.28 9.51
CA SER A 201 0.39 -5.90 9.49
C SER A 201 0.14 -6.64 10.81
N LEU A 202 -1.05 -7.21 10.98
CA LEU A 202 -1.33 -8.13 12.10
C LEU A 202 -0.41 -9.37 12.12
N TRP A 203 0.25 -9.67 11.01
CA TRP A 203 1.18 -10.80 10.87
C TRP A 203 2.65 -10.43 11.00
N THR A 204 3.03 -9.19 10.66
CA THR A 204 4.41 -8.68 10.74
C THR A 204 4.43 -7.44 11.61
N ARG A 205 5.00 -7.56 12.84
CA ARG A 205 4.95 -6.51 13.88
C ARG A 205 6.34 -6.06 14.36
N ASN A 206 7.40 -6.40 13.63
CA ASN A 206 8.79 -6.07 14.01
C ASN A 206 9.03 -4.59 14.26
N VAL A 207 8.33 -3.70 13.52
CA VAL A 207 8.46 -2.24 13.64
C VAL A 207 7.98 -1.68 14.98
N GLU A 208 7.19 -2.45 15.74
CA GLU A 208 6.78 -2.08 17.11
C GLU A 208 7.90 -2.30 18.14
N LEU A 209 8.88 -3.18 17.80
CA LEU A 209 9.93 -3.63 18.72
C LEU A 209 11.31 -3.05 18.41
N ASN A 210 11.54 -2.63 17.15
CA ASN A 210 12.85 -2.16 16.69
C ASN A 210 13.03 -0.63 16.77
N GLY A 211 12.08 0.09 17.37
CA GLY A 211 12.13 1.54 17.57
C GLY A 211 11.77 2.39 16.35
N VAL A 212 11.46 1.78 15.20
CA VAL A 212 11.16 2.53 13.97
C VAL A 212 9.87 3.34 14.11
N LEU A 213 8.78 2.75 14.64
CA LEU A 213 7.52 3.49 14.85
C LEU A 213 7.69 4.64 15.84
N GLU A 214 8.39 4.40 16.95
CA GLU A 214 8.69 5.43 17.96
C GLU A 214 9.51 6.59 17.36
N THR A 215 10.54 6.26 16.56
CA THR A 215 11.35 7.27 15.87
C THR A 215 10.53 8.08 14.86
N CYS A 216 9.62 7.45 14.14
CA CYS A 216 8.73 8.15 13.21
C CYS A 216 7.80 9.13 13.97
N GLU A 217 7.25 8.70 15.10
CA GLU A 217 6.40 9.57 15.94
C GLU A 217 7.18 10.75 16.49
N GLU A 218 8.38 10.52 17.07
CA GLU A 218 9.27 11.54 17.61
C GLU A 218 9.64 12.62 16.57
N LEU A 219 9.95 12.19 15.34
CA LEU A 219 10.41 13.09 14.28
C LEU A 219 9.27 13.66 13.41
N GLY A 220 8.01 13.31 13.69
CA GLY A 220 6.86 13.74 12.89
C GLY A 220 6.84 13.14 11.49
N ILE A 221 7.41 11.95 11.31
CA ILE A 221 7.47 11.20 10.05
C ILE A 221 6.22 10.33 9.94
N GLY A 222 5.57 10.31 8.76
CA GLY A 222 4.48 9.38 8.49
C GLY A 222 4.99 7.96 8.27
N PHE A 223 4.15 6.98 8.57
CA PHE A 223 4.50 5.57 8.39
C PHE A 223 3.59 4.91 7.36
N VAL A 224 4.19 4.23 6.38
CA VAL A 224 3.47 3.61 5.25
C VAL A 224 3.65 2.09 5.30
N PRO A 225 2.68 1.35 5.85
CA PRO A 225 2.69 -0.11 5.81
C PRO A 225 2.56 -0.63 4.38
N TRP A 226 3.59 -1.32 3.87
CA TRP A 226 3.40 -2.20 2.72
C TRP A 226 2.99 -3.59 3.19
N ALA A 227 2.38 -4.40 2.30
CA ALA A 227 1.73 -5.68 2.62
C ALA A 227 0.78 -5.62 3.85
N PRO A 228 -0.09 -4.60 3.97
CA PRO A 228 -0.92 -4.40 5.16
C PRO A 228 -1.94 -5.53 5.39
N VAL A 229 -2.20 -6.35 4.36
CA VAL A 229 -3.03 -7.57 4.43
C VAL A 229 -2.20 -8.86 4.37
N GLY A 230 -0.91 -8.79 4.76
CA GLY A 230 -0.02 -9.95 4.84
C GLY A 230 0.15 -10.67 3.49
N GLU A 231 0.37 -9.90 2.41
CA GLU A 231 0.54 -10.46 1.05
C GLU A 231 -0.63 -11.37 0.61
N GLY A 232 -1.82 -11.09 1.12
CA GLY A 232 -3.04 -11.83 0.89
C GLY A 232 -3.37 -12.88 1.98
N PHE A 233 -2.46 -13.22 2.88
CA PHE A 233 -2.74 -14.18 3.95
C PHE A 233 -3.88 -13.71 4.87
N LEU A 234 -3.87 -12.45 5.26
CA LEU A 234 -4.88 -11.87 6.17
C LEU A 234 -6.24 -11.62 5.52
N THR A 235 -6.40 -11.90 4.22
CA THR A 235 -7.70 -11.87 3.55
C THR A 235 -8.53 -13.12 3.83
N GLY A 236 -7.87 -14.20 4.25
CA GLY A 236 -8.48 -15.51 4.45
C GLY A 236 -8.73 -16.31 3.17
N ALA A 237 -8.13 -15.89 2.05
CA ALA A 237 -8.24 -16.60 0.78
C ALA A 237 -7.34 -17.85 0.70
N PHE A 238 -6.37 -17.99 1.61
CA PHE A 238 -5.44 -19.13 1.62
C PHE A 238 -5.86 -20.18 2.64
N ASP A 239 -5.51 -21.42 2.31
CA ASP A 239 -5.63 -22.59 3.18
C ASP A 239 -4.32 -23.40 3.18
N THR A 240 -4.29 -24.52 3.91
CA THR A 240 -3.11 -25.39 4.03
C THR A 240 -2.71 -26.08 2.72
N THR A 241 -3.56 -26.04 1.69
CA THR A 241 -3.33 -26.66 0.37
C THR A 241 -2.90 -25.64 -0.68
N THR A 242 -2.94 -24.35 -0.36
CA THR A 242 -2.59 -23.26 -1.26
C THR A 242 -1.16 -23.41 -1.79
N LYS A 243 -1.01 -23.26 -3.10
CA LYS A 243 0.27 -23.31 -3.81
C LYS A 243 0.47 -22.02 -4.57
N PHE A 244 1.71 -21.57 -4.62
CA PHE A 244 2.12 -20.40 -5.38
C PHE A 244 2.93 -20.80 -6.61
N ASP A 245 2.81 -20.04 -7.69
CA ASP A 245 3.56 -20.25 -8.92
C ASP A 245 5.04 -19.89 -8.70
N GLU A 246 5.92 -20.90 -8.72
CA GLU A 246 7.36 -20.72 -8.47
C GLU A 246 8.06 -19.76 -9.45
N LYS A 247 7.48 -19.52 -10.64
CA LYS A 247 8.07 -18.63 -11.63
C LYS A 247 7.62 -17.17 -11.50
N ASN A 248 6.37 -16.96 -11.07
CA ASN A 248 5.72 -15.66 -11.19
C ASN A 248 5.25 -15.10 -9.85
N ASP A 249 5.43 -15.85 -8.76
CA ASP A 249 4.91 -15.46 -7.44
C ASP A 249 6.00 -15.55 -6.37
N PHE A 250 6.42 -14.40 -5.86
CA PHE A 250 7.48 -14.33 -4.83
C PHE A 250 7.16 -15.12 -3.58
N ARG A 251 5.86 -15.28 -3.24
CA ARG A 251 5.42 -16.02 -2.05
C ARG A 251 5.84 -17.48 -2.09
N ALA A 252 6.06 -18.06 -3.26
CA ALA A 252 6.60 -19.41 -3.42
C ALA A 252 7.97 -19.58 -2.72
N GLY A 253 8.77 -18.50 -2.68
CA GLY A 253 10.09 -18.48 -2.03
C GLY A 253 10.09 -17.93 -0.59
N PHE A 254 8.94 -17.53 -0.04
CA PHE A 254 8.87 -16.98 1.30
C PHE A 254 8.61 -18.06 2.35
N PRO A 255 9.49 -18.21 3.37
CA PRO A 255 9.39 -19.29 4.34
C PRO A 255 8.02 -19.42 4.99
N ARG A 256 7.36 -18.31 5.38
CA ARG A 256 6.05 -18.33 6.04
C ARG A 256 4.91 -18.88 5.19
N PHE A 257 5.06 -18.93 3.86
CA PHE A 257 4.11 -19.54 2.93
C PHE A 257 4.46 -20.97 2.53
N SER A 258 5.58 -21.51 3.07
CA SER A 258 6.00 -22.89 2.76
C SER A 258 5.00 -23.90 3.30
N LYS A 259 5.04 -25.13 2.72
CA LYS A 259 4.26 -26.28 3.21
C LYS A 259 4.51 -26.59 4.69
N GLN A 260 5.69 -26.23 5.20
CA GLN A 260 6.06 -26.42 6.60
C GLN A 260 5.39 -25.40 7.51
N PHE A 261 5.39 -24.10 7.14
CA PHE A 261 5.01 -23.04 8.06
C PHE A 261 3.60 -22.50 7.82
N LEU A 262 3.07 -22.54 6.59
CA LEU A 262 1.73 -22.06 6.31
C LEU A 262 0.65 -22.71 7.19
N PRO A 263 0.64 -24.06 7.40
CA PRO A 263 -0.32 -24.70 8.30
C PRO A 263 -0.20 -24.23 9.76
N LEU A 264 1.02 -23.91 10.22
CA LEU A 264 1.27 -23.44 11.58
C LEU A 264 0.81 -21.99 11.78
N ASN A 265 0.72 -21.19 10.71
CA ASN A 265 0.23 -19.83 10.73
C ASN A 265 -1.30 -19.72 10.62
N MET A 266 -2.00 -20.79 10.20
CA MET A 266 -3.45 -20.76 9.99
C MET A 266 -4.28 -20.31 11.21
N PRO A 267 -3.92 -20.60 12.47
CA PRO A 267 -4.66 -20.11 13.63
C PRO A 267 -4.83 -18.60 13.67
N ILE A 268 -3.88 -17.83 13.10
CA ILE A 268 -3.94 -16.37 13.00
C ILE A 268 -5.15 -15.95 12.15
N ILE A 269 -5.27 -16.50 10.94
CA ILE A 269 -6.34 -16.11 10.03
C ILE A 269 -7.69 -16.70 10.43
N GLU A 270 -7.72 -17.88 11.05
CA GLU A 270 -8.95 -18.47 11.58
C GLU A 270 -9.54 -17.60 12.67
N TRP A 271 -8.71 -17.07 13.56
CA TRP A 271 -9.15 -16.12 14.59
C TRP A 271 -9.68 -14.83 13.95
N ILE A 272 -8.95 -14.25 12.97
CA ILE A 272 -9.35 -13.01 12.29
C ILE A 272 -10.68 -13.22 11.55
N LYS A 273 -10.89 -14.35 10.87
CA LYS A 273 -12.16 -14.71 10.20
C LYS A 273 -13.33 -14.74 11.20
N ALA A 274 -13.15 -15.39 12.34
CA ALA A 274 -14.17 -15.48 13.38
C ALA A 274 -14.48 -14.08 13.96
N TYR A 275 -13.45 -13.25 14.19
CA TYR A 275 -13.63 -11.90 14.68
C TYR A 275 -14.34 -11.01 13.65
N ALA A 276 -13.94 -11.08 12.39
CA ALA A 276 -14.56 -10.34 11.30
C ALA A 276 -16.05 -10.70 11.14
N ALA A 277 -16.38 -11.99 11.19
CA ALA A 277 -17.77 -12.46 11.15
C ALA A 277 -18.61 -11.91 12.32
N LYS A 278 -18.05 -11.91 13.55
CA LYS A 278 -18.69 -11.30 14.74
C LYS A 278 -18.98 -9.81 14.53
N LYS A 279 -18.11 -9.12 13.77
CA LYS A 279 -18.21 -7.67 13.48
C LYS A 279 -19.02 -7.35 12.22
N GLY A 280 -19.48 -8.32 11.46
CA GLY A 280 -20.19 -8.11 10.21
C GLY A 280 -19.32 -7.49 9.11
N THR A 281 -18.02 -7.80 9.11
CA THR A 281 -17.02 -7.23 8.18
C THR A 281 -16.13 -8.34 7.61
N THR A 282 -15.13 -8.00 6.81
CA THR A 282 -14.19 -8.97 6.22
C THR A 282 -12.85 -8.99 6.96
N PRO A 283 -12.07 -10.09 6.87
CA PRO A 283 -10.73 -10.18 7.43
C PRO A 283 -9.80 -9.05 6.94
N SER A 284 -9.85 -8.73 5.64
CA SER A 284 -9.08 -7.61 5.05
C SER A 284 -9.40 -6.28 5.72
N GLN A 285 -10.70 -6.02 5.96
CA GLN A 285 -11.14 -4.80 6.61
C GLN A 285 -10.71 -4.72 8.08
N ILE A 286 -10.71 -5.84 8.82
CA ILE A 286 -10.16 -5.90 10.18
C ILE A 286 -8.65 -5.57 10.18
N ALA A 287 -7.88 -6.17 9.27
CA ALA A 287 -6.44 -5.94 9.19
C ALA A 287 -6.11 -4.47 8.88
N LEU A 288 -6.83 -3.85 7.95
CA LEU A 288 -6.64 -2.45 7.59
C LEU A 288 -7.14 -1.50 8.68
N ALA A 289 -8.31 -1.75 9.26
CA ALA A 289 -8.86 -0.94 10.35
C ALA A 289 -7.96 -0.97 11.59
N TRP A 290 -7.31 -2.12 11.87
CA TRP A 290 -6.34 -2.21 12.95
C TRP A 290 -5.14 -1.27 12.72
N LEU A 291 -4.54 -1.28 11.51
CA LEU A 291 -3.45 -0.35 11.17
C LEU A 291 -3.89 1.11 11.29
N LEU A 292 -5.09 1.43 10.78
CA LEU A 292 -5.64 2.78 10.86
C LEU A 292 -5.88 3.24 12.31
N ALA A 293 -6.16 2.31 13.22
CA ALA A 293 -6.38 2.59 14.64
C ALA A 293 -5.08 2.75 15.44
N LYS A 294 -3.92 2.29 14.93
CA LYS A 294 -2.62 2.37 15.64
C LYS A 294 -2.11 3.80 15.77
N SER A 295 -2.22 4.60 14.71
CA SER A 295 -1.79 6.01 14.74
C SER A 295 -2.42 6.80 13.59
N PRO A 296 -2.70 8.09 13.75
CA PRO A 296 -3.17 8.97 12.66
C PRO A 296 -2.10 9.20 11.57
N ASN A 297 -0.83 8.89 11.85
CA ASN A 297 0.28 9.05 10.90
C ASN A 297 0.58 7.77 10.10
N ILE A 298 -0.24 6.72 10.24
CA ILE A 298 -0.11 5.46 9.50
C ILE A 298 -1.04 5.49 8.29
N VAL A 299 -0.48 5.29 7.09
CA VAL A 299 -1.20 5.26 5.80
C VAL A 299 -0.92 3.93 5.10
N PRO A 300 -1.77 2.91 5.29
CA PRO A 300 -1.58 1.63 4.62
C PRO A 300 -1.78 1.74 3.11
N ILE A 301 -1.01 0.94 2.35
CA ILE A 301 -1.07 0.87 0.88
C ILE A 301 -1.40 -0.55 0.40
N PRO A 302 -2.61 -1.07 0.68
CA PRO A 302 -3.00 -2.38 0.17
C PRO A 302 -2.92 -2.40 -1.36
N GLY A 303 -2.22 -3.42 -1.90
CA GLY A 303 -2.09 -3.62 -3.35
C GLY A 303 -3.18 -4.54 -3.88
N THR A 304 -3.83 -4.13 -4.97
CA THR A 304 -4.77 -4.98 -5.69
C THR A 304 -4.87 -4.61 -7.17
N ARG A 305 -5.23 -5.58 -8.00
CA ARG A 305 -5.55 -5.42 -9.43
C ARG A 305 -7.04 -5.73 -9.72
N SER A 306 -7.83 -5.85 -8.66
CA SER A 306 -9.26 -6.15 -8.71
C SER A 306 -10.05 -5.01 -8.10
N GLU A 307 -11.02 -4.46 -8.84
CA GLU A 307 -11.94 -3.43 -8.33
C GLU A 307 -12.77 -3.94 -7.14
N ILE A 308 -13.14 -5.23 -7.14
CA ILE A 308 -13.88 -5.84 -6.03
C ILE A 308 -13.05 -5.80 -4.75
N HIS A 309 -11.79 -6.24 -4.81
CA HIS A 309 -10.89 -6.21 -3.65
C HIS A 309 -10.51 -4.77 -3.26
N LEU A 310 -10.42 -3.85 -4.23
CA LEU A 310 -10.21 -2.44 -3.93
C LEU A 310 -11.36 -1.89 -3.07
N LEU A 311 -12.59 -2.07 -3.52
CA LEU A 311 -13.77 -1.59 -2.80
C LEU A 311 -13.94 -2.27 -1.43
N GLU A 312 -13.61 -3.57 -1.34
CA GLU A 312 -13.53 -4.27 -0.05
C GLU A 312 -12.52 -3.61 0.89
N ASN A 313 -11.30 -3.35 0.42
CA ASN A 313 -10.26 -2.70 1.22
C ASN A 313 -10.69 -1.30 1.68
N LEU A 314 -11.31 -0.50 0.80
CA LEU A 314 -11.82 0.83 1.13
C LEU A 314 -12.94 0.77 2.17
N GLY A 315 -13.70 -0.31 2.24
CA GLY A 315 -14.70 -0.55 3.28
C GLY A 315 -14.13 -0.52 4.70
N ALA A 316 -12.82 -0.72 4.89
CA ALA A 316 -12.15 -0.57 6.18
C ALA A 316 -12.28 0.85 6.77
N LEU A 317 -12.46 1.86 5.95
CA LEU A 317 -12.64 3.26 6.39
C LEU A 317 -13.98 3.51 7.08
N ASN A 318 -14.97 2.67 6.82
CA ASN A 318 -16.29 2.74 7.44
C ASN A 318 -16.36 2.01 8.77
N PHE A 319 -15.27 1.37 9.18
CA PHE A 319 -15.19 0.55 10.36
C PHE A 319 -14.06 1.04 11.29
N GLN A 320 -14.44 1.61 12.43
CA GLN A 320 -13.48 2.10 13.41
C GLN A 320 -13.37 1.13 14.60
N LEU A 321 -12.14 0.68 14.87
CA LEU A 321 -11.84 -0.10 16.06
C LEU A 321 -11.63 0.83 17.26
N THR A 322 -12.29 0.54 18.36
CA THR A 322 -12.03 1.17 19.66
C THR A 322 -10.68 0.68 20.22
N LYS A 323 -10.11 1.43 21.18
CA LYS A 323 -8.87 1.01 21.88
C LYS A 323 -9.02 -0.37 22.53
N THR A 324 -10.20 -0.68 23.09
CA THR A 324 -10.48 -2.00 23.69
C THR A 324 -10.47 -3.10 22.64
N GLU A 325 -11.04 -2.86 21.47
CA GLU A 325 -11.04 -3.82 20.36
C GLU A 325 -9.65 -4.05 19.77
N VAL A 326 -8.85 -3.00 19.63
CA VAL A 326 -7.43 -3.13 19.26
C VAL A 326 -6.69 -4.02 20.27
N GLN A 327 -6.89 -3.77 21.58
CA GLN A 327 -6.27 -4.59 22.62
C GLN A 327 -6.77 -6.04 22.61
N GLU A 328 -8.06 -6.29 22.34
CA GLU A 328 -8.63 -7.64 22.20
C GLU A 328 -7.94 -8.40 21.06
N ILE A 329 -7.81 -7.76 19.89
CA ILE A 329 -7.12 -8.33 18.71
C ILE A 329 -5.66 -8.66 19.06
N GLU A 330 -4.92 -7.72 19.61
CA GLU A 330 -3.50 -7.89 19.92
C GLU A 330 -3.27 -8.98 20.98
N THR A 331 -4.07 -8.99 22.04
CA THR A 331 -3.98 -10.01 23.09
C THR A 331 -4.33 -11.39 22.57
N SER A 332 -5.27 -11.51 21.68
CA SER A 332 -5.64 -12.80 21.09
C SER A 332 -4.57 -13.30 20.13
N LEU A 333 -4.07 -12.44 19.24
CA LEU A 333 -3.05 -12.82 18.27
C LEU A 333 -1.66 -13.04 18.89
N SER A 334 -1.35 -12.46 20.06
CA SER A 334 -0.11 -12.75 20.79
C SER A 334 0.01 -14.21 21.23
N LYS A 335 -1.10 -14.95 21.26
CA LYS A 335 -1.16 -16.39 21.55
C LYS A 335 -0.90 -17.26 20.32
N CYS A 336 -0.86 -16.65 19.13
CA CYS A 336 -0.61 -17.31 17.86
C CYS A 336 0.83 -16.98 17.40
N PRO A 337 1.81 -17.86 17.62
CA PRO A 337 3.18 -17.61 17.15
C PRO A 337 3.22 -17.53 15.62
N VAL A 338 4.11 -16.69 15.11
CA VAL A 338 4.38 -16.56 13.68
C VAL A 338 5.57 -17.43 13.32
N TYR A 339 5.41 -18.28 12.32
CA TYR A 339 6.42 -19.23 11.86
C TYR A 339 6.94 -18.85 10.47
N GLY A 340 8.25 -18.92 10.30
CA GLY A 340 8.95 -18.60 9.05
C GLY A 340 9.22 -17.11 8.88
N ASP A 341 10.34 -16.83 8.21
CA ASP A 341 10.69 -15.46 7.86
C ASP A 341 9.70 -14.86 6.84
N ARG A 342 9.55 -13.54 6.89
CA ARG A 342 8.60 -12.78 6.06
C ARG A 342 8.96 -12.77 4.58
N MET A 343 10.24 -12.93 4.25
CA MET A 343 10.75 -12.97 2.87
C MET A 343 11.87 -14.00 2.77
N GLY A 344 12.23 -14.39 1.55
CA GLY A 344 13.40 -15.22 1.28
C GLY A 344 14.71 -14.50 1.64
N GLU A 345 15.78 -15.27 1.87
CA GLU A 345 17.09 -14.80 2.35
C GLU A 345 17.65 -13.63 1.52
N ALA A 346 17.55 -13.71 0.20
CA ALA A 346 18.03 -12.66 -0.71
C ALA A 346 17.33 -11.31 -0.48
N HIS A 347 16.03 -11.30 -0.16
CA HIS A 347 15.28 -10.09 0.17
C HIS A 347 15.53 -9.64 1.61
N MET A 348 15.65 -10.59 2.55
CA MET A 348 15.98 -10.28 3.95
C MET A 348 17.36 -9.61 4.08
N SER A 349 18.34 -9.99 3.25
CA SER A 349 19.67 -9.38 3.23
C SER A 349 19.70 -7.92 2.77
N GLN A 350 18.59 -7.43 2.20
CA GLN A 350 18.46 -6.03 1.74
C GLN A 350 17.85 -5.10 2.79
N ILE A 351 17.41 -5.64 3.93
CA ILE A 351 16.87 -4.84 5.02
C ILE A 351 18.01 -4.21 5.81
N ASP A 352 17.84 -2.96 6.18
CA ASP A 352 18.81 -2.25 7.02
C ASP A 352 18.60 -2.62 8.50
N TYR A 353 19.53 -3.42 9.02
CA TYR A 353 19.60 -3.80 10.43
C TYR A 353 20.70 -3.02 11.19
N THR A 354 21.13 -1.87 10.68
CA THR A 354 22.19 -1.07 11.32
C THR A 354 21.73 -0.61 12.72
N ILE A 355 22.47 -1.04 13.76
CA ILE A 355 22.23 -0.72 15.17
C ILE A 355 22.83 0.64 15.53
#